data_9726000cbd92c0d75ea7acc4a58221b3
#
_entry.id   9726000cbd92c0d75ea7acc4a58221b3
#
_cell.length_a   1.000
_cell.length_b   1.000
_cell.length_c   1.000
_cell.angle_alpha   90.00
_cell.angle_beta   90.00
_cell.angle_gamma   90.00
#
_symmetry.space_group_name_H-M   'P 1'
#
loop_
_entity.id
_entity.type
_entity.pdbx_description
1 polymer ?
#
loop_
_entity_poly.entity_id
_entity_poly.type
_entity_poly.pdbx_seq_one_letter_code
_entity_poly.pdbx_strand_id
1 'polypeptide(L)'
;MEDSNAAYTAYQSGDVLFIKDVPTQEIPSLQGNPEFHVEPNLGTYYLSMNLEDPAFADVNVRKALSLAIDRDYVANTLMQGTYSPAYNLVGEGWVDTDGSSFNANANGGQSYISEDFDANLEEAKQLLADAGYPNGEGLPTITYTTNDAGYHKVVAEYLQQAWGELGINVEVNIVEWSSFTPMRRNGEYMVARNGWVGDYSDPSNMLDLFCTGNGNNDGKFSNADFDAAMEKAASTMDTAERSAALHQAEDVLMEQVGCIPVAYYNDFWLQSEKITGIWHSAYGFWYFMYGDIAE
;
A
#
# COMPACT_ATOMS: atom_id res chain seq x y z
N MET A 1 7.94 -23.37 6.99
CA MET A 1 7.80 -23.21 8.45
C MET A 1 6.83 -22.06 8.66
N GLU A 2 5.91 -22.16 9.61
CA GLU A 2 4.93 -21.09 9.86
C GLU A 2 5.52 -19.97 10.77
N ASP A 3 6.48 -20.32 11.62
CA ASP A 3 7.15 -19.36 12.51
C ASP A 3 8.43 -18.83 11.85
N SER A 4 8.49 -17.51 11.65
CA SER A 4 9.62 -16.85 10.99
C SER A 4 10.91 -16.91 11.81
N ASN A 5 10.83 -16.90 13.15
CA ASN A 5 12.03 -17.03 14.01
C ASN A 5 12.62 -18.44 13.94
N ALA A 6 11.75 -19.48 13.90
CA ALA A 6 12.20 -20.84 13.70
C ALA A 6 12.83 -21.04 12.32
N ALA A 7 12.23 -20.43 11.26
CA ALA A 7 12.78 -20.44 9.91
C ALA A 7 14.15 -19.76 9.85
N TYR A 8 14.29 -18.59 10.49
CA TYR A 8 15.55 -17.86 10.56
C TYR A 8 16.64 -18.63 11.30
N THR A 9 16.28 -19.28 12.43
CA THR A 9 17.22 -20.13 13.18
C THR A 9 17.71 -21.31 12.33
N ALA A 10 16.81 -21.96 11.57
CA ALA A 10 17.18 -23.05 10.66
C ALA A 10 18.04 -22.57 9.48
N TYR A 11 17.83 -21.32 9.02
CA TYR A 11 18.69 -20.71 8.02
C TYR A 11 20.10 -20.45 8.57
N GLN A 12 20.20 -19.88 9.77
CA GLN A 12 21.49 -19.62 10.43
C GLN A 12 22.30 -20.90 10.73
N SER A 13 21.62 -22.03 11.05
CA SER A 13 22.28 -23.33 11.23
C SER A 13 22.67 -24.00 9.91
N GLY A 14 22.17 -23.51 8.77
CA GLY A 14 22.38 -24.12 7.46
C GLY A 14 21.48 -25.31 7.17
N ASP A 15 20.45 -25.55 7.99
CA ASP A 15 19.46 -26.61 7.76
C ASP A 15 18.51 -26.29 6.60
N VAL A 16 18.31 -24.99 6.32
CA VAL A 16 17.60 -24.47 5.14
C VAL A 16 18.45 -23.41 4.45
N LEU A 17 18.36 -23.33 3.13
CA LEU A 17 19.15 -22.41 2.30
C LEU A 17 18.35 -21.23 1.74
N PHE A 18 17.07 -21.21 2.01
CA PHE A 18 16.15 -20.16 1.55
C PHE A 18 15.03 -19.98 2.56
N ILE A 19 14.72 -18.72 2.92
CA ILE A 19 13.53 -18.34 3.68
C ILE A 19 12.94 -17.06 3.12
N LYS A 20 11.63 -17.03 2.90
CA LYS A 20 10.91 -15.83 2.40
C LYS A 20 10.33 -14.97 3.54
N ASP A 21 10.11 -15.56 4.71
CA ASP A 21 9.52 -14.88 5.85
C ASP A 21 10.63 -14.56 6.86
N VAL A 22 11.38 -13.47 6.61
CA VAL A 22 12.45 -12.99 7.47
C VAL A 22 11.83 -12.23 8.65
N PRO A 23 12.22 -12.54 9.92
CA PRO A 23 11.73 -11.79 11.07
C PRO A 23 12.10 -10.31 10.98
N THR A 24 11.14 -9.42 11.12
CA THR A 24 11.36 -7.97 10.92
C THR A 24 12.37 -7.37 11.89
N GLN A 25 12.49 -7.91 13.10
CA GLN A 25 13.48 -7.47 14.08
C GLN A 25 14.94 -7.79 13.67
N GLU A 26 15.16 -8.73 12.75
CA GLU A 26 16.49 -9.10 12.27
C GLU A 26 16.96 -8.23 11.08
N ILE A 27 16.05 -7.59 10.37
CA ILE A 27 16.33 -6.82 9.15
C ILE A 27 17.43 -5.77 9.34
N PRO A 28 17.49 -4.99 10.44
CA PRO A 28 18.58 -4.03 10.63
C PRO A 28 19.97 -4.67 10.63
N SER A 29 20.08 -5.90 11.12
CA SER A 29 21.35 -6.65 11.16
C SER A 29 21.72 -7.27 9.80
N LEU A 30 20.74 -7.38 8.90
CA LEU A 30 20.90 -7.99 7.57
C LEU A 30 21.21 -6.97 6.47
N GLN A 31 21.12 -5.68 6.77
CA GLN A 31 21.43 -4.63 5.80
C GLN A 31 22.89 -4.77 5.31
N GLY A 32 23.06 -4.89 3.97
CA GLY A 32 24.36 -5.11 3.34
C GLY A 32 24.85 -6.57 3.36
N ASN A 33 24.09 -7.51 3.90
CA ASN A 33 24.39 -8.94 3.78
C ASN A 33 24.08 -9.40 2.33
N PRO A 34 25.02 -10.01 1.59
CA PRO A 34 24.79 -10.45 0.20
C PRO A 34 23.72 -11.56 0.08
N GLU A 35 23.42 -12.27 1.15
CA GLU A 35 22.35 -13.26 1.19
C GLU A 35 20.96 -12.66 1.47
N PHE A 36 20.88 -11.37 1.86
CA PHE A 36 19.60 -10.68 2.08
C PHE A 36 19.21 -9.88 0.83
N HIS A 37 18.10 -10.26 0.25
CA HIS A 37 17.57 -9.66 -0.98
C HIS A 37 16.33 -8.84 -0.66
N VAL A 38 16.18 -7.70 -1.33
CA VAL A 38 14.97 -6.87 -1.35
C VAL A 38 14.71 -6.48 -2.81
N GLU A 39 13.59 -6.89 -3.37
CA GLU A 39 13.23 -6.62 -4.75
C GLU A 39 11.79 -6.11 -4.86
N PRO A 40 11.49 -5.22 -5.83
CA PRO A 40 10.15 -4.68 -6.02
C PRO A 40 9.11 -5.77 -6.27
N ASN A 41 7.92 -5.55 -5.69
CA ASN A 41 6.71 -6.33 -5.90
C ASN A 41 5.63 -5.44 -6.53
N LEU A 42 4.78 -5.99 -7.40
CA LEU A 42 3.68 -5.26 -8.05
C LEU A 42 2.49 -5.10 -7.11
N GLY A 43 2.71 -4.48 -5.96
CA GLY A 43 1.67 -4.30 -4.96
C GLY A 43 1.80 -3.00 -4.17
N THR A 44 0.68 -2.58 -3.58
CA THR A 44 0.59 -1.38 -2.78
C THR A 44 -0.08 -1.66 -1.45
N TYR A 45 0.57 -1.26 -0.37
CA TYR A 45 0.00 -1.12 0.96
C TYR A 45 -0.73 0.21 1.01
N TYR A 46 -2.03 0.17 1.26
CA TYR A 46 -2.86 1.37 1.38
C TYR A 46 -3.83 1.26 2.55
N LEU A 47 -4.39 2.38 2.96
CA LEU A 47 -5.48 2.42 3.93
C LEU A 47 -6.79 2.54 3.15
N SER A 48 -7.76 1.72 3.56
CA SER A 48 -9.14 1.77 3.09
C SER A 48 -9.98 2.50 4.12
N MET A 49 -10.62 3.60 3.73
CA MET A 49 -11.63 4.28 4.53
C MET A 49 -13.00 3.74 4.12
N ASN A 50 -13.89 3.53 5.07
CA ASN A 50 -15.29 3.24 4.75
C ASN A 50 -15.99 4.54 4.34
N LEU A 51 -16.12 4.79 3.05
CA LEU A 51 -16.66 6.05 2.52
C LEU A 51 -18.20 6.19 2.70
N GLU A 52 -18.87 5.14 3.23
CA GLU A 52 -20.24 5.25 3.69
C GLU A 52 -20.32 5.84 5.13
N ASP A 53 -19.20 5.92 5.86
CA ASP A 53 -19.15 6.56 7.16
C ASP A 53 -19.20 8.09 7.00
N PRO A 54 -20.11 8.79 7.69
CA PRO A 54 -20.25 10.25 7.61
C PRO A 54 -18.97 11.02 7.94
N ALA A 55 -18.05 10.47 8.74
CA ALA A 55 -16.77 11.10 9.07
C ALA A 55 -15.90 11.34 7.84
N PHE A 56 -16.08 10.54 6.78
CA PHE A 56 -15.30 10.61 5.54
C PHE A 56 -16.08 11.17 4.35
N ALA A 57 -17.25 11.76 4.57
CA ALA A 57 -18.06 12.36 3.50
C ALA A 57 -17.34 13.53 2.81
N ASP A 58 -16.65 14.38 3.59
CA ASP A 58 -15.88 15.50 3.05
C ASP A 58 -14.49 15.00 2.57
N VAL A 59 -14.19 15.30 1.31
CA VAL A 59 -12.88 14.96 0.70
C VAL A 59 -11.71 15.64 1.42
N ASN A 60 -11.91 16.83 1.99
CA ASN A 60 -10.87 17.55 2.72
C ASN A 60 -10.44 16.80 3.99
N VAL A 61 -11.36 16.12 4.67
CA VAL A 61 -11.03 15.25 5.80
C VAL A 61 -10.14 14.10 5.33
N ARG A 62 -10.51 13.45 4.22
CA ARG A 62 -9.73 12.33 3.67
C ARG A 62 -8.35 12.78 3.19
N LYS A 63 -8.25 13.94 2.52
CA LYS A 63 -6.98 14.55 2.12
C LYS A 63 -6.10 14.85 3.32
N ALA A 64 -6.66 15.45 4.37
CA ALA A 64 -5.92 15.76 5.58
C ALA A 64 -5.33 14.51 6.24
N LEU A 65 -6.11 13.43 6.35
CA LEU A 65 -5.62 12.14 6.87
C LEU A 65 -4.49 11.57 6.00
N SER A 66 -4.57 11.71 4.68
CA SER A 66 -3.54 11.26 3.76
C SER A 66 -2.26 12.08 3.87
N LEU A 67 -2.36 13.41 3.89
CA LEU A 67 -1.22 14.33 3.91
C LEU A 67 -0.45 14.28 5.24
N ALA A 68 -1.10 13.89 6.33
CA ALA A 68 -0.45 13.74 7.65
C ALA A 68 0.42 12.46 7.76
N ILE A 69 0.55 11.68 6.71
CA ILE A 69 1.40 10.48 6.70
C ILE A 69 2.74 10.80 6.04
N ASP A 70 3.81 10.77 6.82
CA ASP A 70 5.18 10.79 6.31
C ASP A 70 5.52 9.40 5.73
N ARG A 71 5.39 9.27 4.42
CA ARG A 71 5.58 8.00 3.70
C ARG A 71 7.02 7.56 3.69
N ASP A 72 7.95 8.51 3.63
CA ASP A 72 9.38 8.22 3.71
C ASP A 72 9.77 7.68 5.08
N TYR A 73 9.27 8.28 6.14
CA TYR A 73 9.49 7.77 7.50
C TYR A 73 8.88 6.37 7.68
N VAL A 74 7.66 6.15 7.18
CA VAL A 74 7.00 4.83 7.25
C VAL A 74 7.83 3.78 6.51
N ALA A 75 8.21 4.02 5.25
CA ALA A 75 8.91 3.04 4.44
C ALA A 75 10.35 2.81 4.92
N ASN A 76 11.11 3.89 5.13
CA ASN A 76 12.54 3.81 5.39
C ASN A 76 12.87 3.54 6.86
N THR A 77 12.05 4.03 7.80
CA THR A 77 12.31 3.88 9.24
C THR A 77 11.47 2.78 9.85
N LEU A 78 10.13 2.86 9.74
CA LEU A 78 9.25 1.87 10.38
C LEU A 78 9.31 0.51 9.69
N MET A 79 9.31 0.51 8.36
CA MET A 79 9.43 -0.71 7.54
C MET A 79 10.88 -1.03 7.17
N GLN A 80 11.85 -0.29 7.72
CA GLN A 80 13.29 -0.56 7.67
C GLN A 80 13.86 -0.67 6.24
N GLY A 81 13.31 0.08 5.28
CA GLY A 81 13.73 0.07 3.88
C GLY A 81 13.34 -1.20 3.11
N THR A 82 12.47 -2.05 3.67
CA THR A 82 11.93 -3.21 2.95
C THR A 82 10.70 -2.89 2.11
N TYR A 83 10.23 -1.65 2.15
CA TYR A 83 9.14 -1.11 1.35
C TYR A 83 9.59 0.23 0.76
N SER A 84 8.90 0.70 -0.27
CA SER A 84 9.16 2.01 -0.89
C SER A 84 7.99 2.97 -0.62
N PRO A 85 8.22 4.30 -0.46
CA PRO A 85 7.14 5.26 -0.23
C PRO A 85 6.15 5.26 -1.40
N ALA A 86 4.84 5.31 -1.12
CA ALA A 86 3.81 5.32 -2.15
C ALA A 86 3.03 6.63 -2.16
N TYR A 87 3.14 7.37 -3.26
CA TYR A 87 2.46 8.65 -3.47
C TYR A 87 1.23 8.55 -4.38
N ASN A 88 1.00 7.38 -5.00
CA ASN A 88 -0.18 7.02 -5.78
C ASN A 88 -0.48 5.51 -5.63
N LEU A 89 -1.58 5.04 -6.21
CA LEU A 89 -2.01 3.65 -6.03
C LEU A 89 -1.20 2.69 -6.91
N VAL A 90 -1.01 3.01 -8.19
CA VAL A 90 -0.30 2.15 -9.14
C VAL A 90 1.20 2.43 -9.04
N GLY A 91 1.94 1.52 -8.42
CA GLY A 91 3.35 1.68 -8.10
C GLY A 91 4.30 1.54 -9.28
N GLU A 92 5.58 1.42 -8.96
CA GLU A 92 6.61 1.11 -9.95
C GLU A 92 6.47 -0.31 -10.50
N GLY A 93 7.00 -0.52 -11.72
CA GLY A 93 6.97 -1.83 -12.39
C GLY A 93 5.72 -2.07 -13.23
N TRP A 94 4.66 -1.29 -13.07
CA TRP A 94 3.51 -1.29 -13.97
C TRP A 94 3.82 -0.49 -15.23
N VAL A 95 3.37 -1.00 -16.38
CA VAL A 95 3.70 -0.40 -17.67
C VAL A 95 2.44 0.07 -18.41
N ASP A 96 2.59 1.18 -19.09
CA ASP A 96 1.62 1.66 -20.08
C ASP A 96 1.58 0.77 -21.31
N THR A 97 0.58 0.95 -22.14
CA THR A 97 0.39 0.19 -23.37
C THR A 97 1.52 0.34 -24.40
N ASP A 98 2.33 1.39 -24.29
CA ASP A 98 3.53 1.62 -25.09
C ASP A 98 4.83 1.08 -24.46
N GLY A 99 4.73 0.49 -23.26
CA GLY A 99 5.84 -0.06 -22.50
C GLY A 99 6.58 0.94 -21.60
N SER A 100 6.15 2.18 -21.56
CA SER A 100 6.68 3.17 -20.60
C SER A 100 6.14 2.92 -19.18
N SER A 101 6.76 3.51 -18.17
CA SER A 101 6.31 3.36 -16.79
C SER A 101 4.98 4.08 -16.56
N PHE A 102 3.95 3.33 -16.13
CA PHE A 102 2.66 3.91 -15.76
C PHE A 102 2.81 4.90 -14.59
N ASN A 103 3.52 4.49 -13.54
CA ASN A 103 3.75 5.34 -12.36
C ASN A 103 4.45 6.66 -12.71
N ALA A 104 5.49 6.62 -13.57
CA ALA A 104 6.22 7.82 -13.97
C ALA A 104 5.39 8.79 -14.84
N ASN A 105 4.35 8.30 -15.52
CA ASN A 105 3.46 9.10 -16.35
C ASN A 105 2.20 9.56 -15.61
N ALA A 106 1.93 9.02 -14.43
CA ALA A 106 0.77 9.37 -13.61
C ALA A 106 0.72 10.88 -13.31
N ASN A 107 -0.49 11.46 -13.26
CA ASN A 107 -0.70 12.90 -13.03
C ASN A 107 0.17 13.79 -13.95
N GLY A 108 0.36 13.39 -15.19
CA GLY A 108 1.23 14.10 -16.14
C GLY A 108 2.70 14.14 -15.73
N GLY A 109 3.18 13.14 -15.02
CA GLY A 109 4.55 13.01 -14.53
C GLY A 109 4.83 13.80 -13.25
N GLN A 110 3.80 14.15 -12.50
CA GLN A 110 3.91 14.84 -11.21
C GLN A 110 3.39 13.97 -10.07
N SER A 111 3.90 14.15 -8.88
CA SER A 111 3.35 13.48 -7.70
C SER A 111 1.97 14.04 -7.33
N TYR A 112 1.04 13.17 -6.91
CA TYR A 112 -0.24 13.60 -6.33
C TYR A 112 -0.08 14.18 -4.93
N ILE A 113 0.98 13.80 -4.23
CA ILE A 113 1.29 14.21 -2.87
C ILE A 113 2.72 14.71 -2.86
N SER A 114 2.97 15.88 -2.29
CA SER A 114 4.32 16.44 -2.18
C SER A 114 5.22 15.55 -1.31
N GLU A 115 6.50 15.47 -1.66
CA GLU A 115 7.52 14.86 -0.81
C GLU A 115 7.92 15.75 0.39
N ASP A 116 7.52 17.02 0.40
CA ASP A 116 7.69 17.93 1.53
C ASP A 116 6.64 17.68 2.60
N PHE A 117 6.99 16.84 3.56
CA PHE A 117 6.07 16.44 4.63
C PHE A 117 5.63 17.61 5.52
N ASP A 118 6.50 18.57 5.80
CA ASP A 118 6.14 19.72 6.63
C ASP A 118 5.06 20.57 5.93
N ALA A 119 5.21 20.78 4.63
CA ALA A 119 4.21 21.46 3.82
C ALA A 119 2.87 20.69 3.78
N ASN A 120 2.94 19.36 3.61
CA ASN A 120 1.76 18.49 3.63
C ASN A 120 1.00 18.57 4.97
N LEU A 121 1.73 18.58 6.10
CA LEU A 121 1.13 18.64 7.43
C LEU A 121 0.40 19.97 7.67
N GLU A 122 0.97 21.09 7.23
CA GLU A 122 0.31 22.40 7.31
C GLU A 122 -0.93 22.48 6.40
N GLU A 123 -0.85 21.92 5.19
CA GLU A 123 -2.02 21.79 4.30
C GLU A 123 -3.11 20.92 4.93
N ALA A 124 -2.75 19.79 5.55
CA ALA A 124 -3.68 18.91 6.24
C ALA A 124 -4.46 19.64 7.35
N LYS A 125 -3.78 20.46 8.15
CA LYS A 125 -4.42 21.29 9.20
C LYS A 125 -5.41 22.29 8.61
N GLN A 126 -5.03 22.93 7.48
CA GLN A 126 -5.91 23.88 6.78
C GLN A 126 -7.14 23.19 6.21
N LEU A 127 -6.97 22.03 5.55
CA LEU A 127 -8.08 21.26 4.99
C LEU A 127 -9.08 20.80 6.07
N LEU A 128 -8.61 20.40 7.26
CA LEU A 128 -9.50 20.09 8.37
C LEU A 128 -10.27 21.31 8.85
N ALA A 129 -9.61 22.46 8.93
CA ALA A 129 -10.27 23.70 9.32
C ALA A 129 -11.34 24.11 8.30
N ASP A 130 -11.05 23.98 7.00
CA ASP A 130 -11.97 24.27 5.89
C ASP A 130 -13.18 23.30 5.87
N ALA A 131 -12.96 22.03 6.29
CA ALA A 131 -14.02 21.04 6.48
C ALA A 131 -14.86 21.29 7.76
N GLY A 132 -14.51 22.30 8.59
CA GLY A 132 -15.23 22.63 9.81
C GLY A 132 -14.71 21.94 11.08
N TYR A 133 -13.53 21.32 11.02
CA TYR A 133 -12.91 20.60 12.13
C TYR A 133 -11.53 21.17 12.50
N PRO A 134 -11.41 22.47 12.85
CA PRO A 134 -10.13 23.07 13.19
C PRO A 134 -9.52 22.32 14.38
N ASN A 135 -8.25 21.91 14.26
CA ASN A 135 -7.56 21.07 15.25
C ASN A 135 -8.31 19.77 15.59
N GLY A 136 -9.02 19.17 14.63
CA GLY A 136 -9.80 17.95 14.83
C GLY A 136 -11.07 18.10 15.68
N GLU A 137 -11.38 19.30 16.13
CA GLU A 137 -12.55 19.54 17.00
C GLU A 137 -13.86 19.19 16.30
N GLY A 138 -14.64 18.29 16.89
CA GLY A 138 -15.94 17.84 16.35
C GLY A 138 -15.87 16.60 15.49
N LEU A 139 -14.70 16.16 15.05
CA LEU A 139 -14.56 14.84 14.43
C LEU A 139 -14.80 13.73 15.47
N PRO A 140 -15.48 12.62 15.09
CA PRO A 140 -15.56 11.46 15.96
C PRO A 140 -14.18 10.83 16.16
N THR A 141 -14.01 10.03 17.21
CA THR A 141 -12.82 9.18 17.33
C THR A 141 -12.73 8.25 16.14
N ILE A 142 -11.62 8.27 15.43
CA ILE A 142 -11.37 7.39 14.28
C ILE A 142 -10.83 6.06 14.78
N THR A 143 -11.49 4.96 14.45
CA THR A 143 -10.98 3.62 14.71
C THR A 143 -10.17 3.14 13.52
N TYR A 144 -8.85 2.94 13.73
CA TYR A 144 -7.99 2.28 12.77
C TYR A 144 -7.88 0.79 13.08
N THR A 145 -8.29 -0.06 12.13
CA THR A 145 -8.30 -1.51 12.29
C THR A 145 -7.24 -2.17 11.44
N THR A 146 -6.45 -3.07 12.04
CA THR A 146 -5.42 -3.85 11.37
C THR A 146 -5.33 -5.27 11.92
N ASN A 147 -4.59 -6.15 11.24
CA ASN A 147 -4.25 -7.47 11.76
C ASN A 147 -2.85 -7.46 12.41
N ASP A 148 -2.62 -8.43 13.29
CA ASP A 148 -1.34 -8.59 14.01
C ASP A 148 -0.35 -9.39 13.13
N ALA A 149 0.37 -8.70 12.26
CA ALA A 149 1.43 -9.29 11.43
C ALA A 149 2.44 -8.24 10.96
N GLY A 150 3.71 -8.63 10.85
CA GLY A 150 4.78 -7.80 10.29
C GLY A 150 4.84 -6.40 10.89
N TYR A 151 4.86 -5.39 10.04
CA TYR A 151 4.94 -3.97 10.44
C TYR A 151 3.60 -3.32 10.81
N HIS A 152 2.46 -4.05 10.73
CA HIS A 152 1.14 -3.41 10.86
C HIS A 152 0.92 -2.73 12.19
N LYS A 153 1.47 -3.29 13.28
CA LYS A 153 1.35 -2.71 14.61
C LYS A 153 2.11 -1.38 14.73
N VAL A 154 3.36 -1.33 14.28
CA VAL A 154 4.16 -0.09 14.36
C VAL A 154 3.59 1.00 13.45
N VAL A 155 3.03 0.63 12.30
CA VAL A 155 2.30 1.56 11.42
C VAL A 155 1.05 2.08 12.12
N ALA A 156 0.30 1.23 12.82
CA ALA A 156 -0.89 1.65 13.56
C ALA A 156 -0.56 2.65 14.68
N GLU A 157 0.49 2.39 15.45
CA GLU A 157 0.98 3.29 16.49
C GLU A 157 1.44 4.63 15.90
N TYR A 158 2.11 4.60 14.74
CA TYR A 158 2.48 5.81 14.01
C TYR A 158 1.27 6.60 13.52
N LEU A 159 0.28 5.96 12.89
CA LEU A 159 -0.94 6.63 12.42
C LEU A 159 -1.71 7.29 13.57
N GLN A 160 -1.76 6.64 14.74
CA GLN A 160 -2.35 7.23 15.94
C GLN A 160 -1.63 8.52 16.34
N GLN A 161 -0.29 8.54 16.28
CA GLN A 161 0.48 9.74 16.57
C GLN A 161 0.28 10.80 15.47
N ALA A 162 0.45 10.45 14.20
CA ALA A 162 0.41 11.37 13.06
C ALA A 162 -0.95 12.10 12.96
N TRP A 163 -2.05 11.38 13.10
CA TRP A 163 -3.38 11.99 13.11
C TRP A 163 -3.67 12.70 14.42
N GLY A 164 -3.02 12.29 15.53
CA GLY A 164 -3.03 13.02 16.80
C GLY A 164 -2.43 14.43 16.69
N GLU A 165 -1.47 14.67 15.81
CA GLU A 165 -0.90 15.99 15.52
C GLU A 165 -1.89 16.93 14.80
N LEU A 166 -2.90 16.38 14.16
CA LEU A 166 -4.05 17.11 13.62
C LEU A 166 -5.15 17.35 14.67
N GLY A 167 -4.96 16.86 15.92
CA GLY A 167 -5.95 16.93 17.00
C GLY A 167 -7.03 15.83 16.92
N ILE A 168 -6.86 14.84 16.07
CA ILE A 168 -7.82 13.75 15.87
C ILE A 168 -7.57 12.65 16.91
N ASN A 169 -8.63 12.22 17.60
CA ASN A 169 -8.55 11.05 18.48
C ASN A 169 -8.57 9.77 17.64
N VAL A 170 -7.60 8.88 17.87
CA VAL A 170 -7.50 7.61 17.15
C VAL A 170 -7.46 6.44 18.12
N GLU A 171 -8.31 5.44 17.88
CA GLU A 171 -8.27 4.16 18.56
C GLU A 171 -7.74 3.08 17.60
N VAL A 172 -6.77 2.30 18.07
CA VAL A 172 -6.19 1.20 17.32
C VAL A 172 -6.88 -0.10 17.70
N ASN A 173 -7.45 -0.80 16.71
CA ASN A 173 -8.07 -2.10 16.84
C ASN A 173 -7.24 -3.14 16.09
N ILE A 174 -6.61 -4.07 16.81
CA ILE A 174 -5.81 -5.15 16.23
C ILE A 174 -6.60 -6.45 16.36
N VAL A 175 -6.84 -7.10 15.24
CA VAL A 175 -7.64 -8.33 15.18
C VAL A 175 -6.90 -9.46 14.45
N GLU A 176 -7.26 -10.69 14.75
CA GLU A 176 -6.78 -11.87 14.05
C GLU A 176 -7.15 -11.82 12.55
N TRP A 177 -6.25 -12.31 11.68
CA TRP A 177 -6.43 -12.31 10.22
C TRP A 177 -7.74 -12.93 9.75
N SER A 178 -8.13 -14.04 10.38
CA SER A 178 -9.37 -14.76 10.06
C SER A 178 -10.64 -13.94 10.33
N SER A 179 -10.58 -13.01 11.27
CA SER A 179 -11.66 -12.07 11.61
C SER A 179 -11.53 -10.75 10.84
N PHE A 180 -10.29 -10.31 10.59
CA PHE A 180 -9.99 -9.05 9.91
C PHE A 180 -10.54 -9.01 8.48
N THR A 181 -10.33 -10.07 7.71
CA THR A 181 -10.74 -10.12 6.29
C THR A 181 -12.27 -10.04 6.11
N PRO A 182 -13.11 -10.82 6.81
CA PRO A 182 -14.55 -10.67 6.74
C PRO A 182 -15.04 -9.30 7.23
N MET A 183 -14.52 -8.80 8.35
CA MET A 183 -14.84 -7.48 8.90
C MET A 183 -14.63 -6.37 7.86
N ARG A 184 -13.47 -6.36 7.21
CA ARG A 184 -13.13 -5.37 6.18
C ARG A 184 -14.05 -5.48 4.97
N ARG A 185 -14.30 -6.68 4.44
CA ARG A 185 -15.19 -6.90 3.30
C ARG A 185 -16.63 -6.50 3.57
N ASN A 186 -17.09 -6.67 4.81
CA ASN A 186 -18.42 -6.27 5.24
C ASN A 186 -18.56 -4.77 5.52
N GLY A 187 -17.47 -3.99 5.50
CA GLY A 187 -17.48 -2.57 5.85
C GLY A 187 -17.62 -2.30 7.36
N GLU A 188 -17.28 -3.26 8.21
CA GLU A 188 -17.40 -3.18 9.67
C GLU A 188 -16.14 -2.49 10.29
N TYR A 189 -15.74 -1.34 9.75
CA TYR A 189 -14.59 -0.55 10.16
C TYR A 189 -14.76 0.91 9.75
N MET A 190 -13.98 1.81 10.33
CA MET A 190 -13.85 3.20 9.87
C MET A 190 -12.68 3.36 8.92
N VAL A 191 -11.46 3.09 9.38
CA VAL A 191 -10.25 3.00 8.55
C VAL A 191 -9.59 1.66 8.80
N ALA A 192 -9.22 0.96 7.74
CA ALA A 192 -8.56 -0.33 7.85
C ALA A 192 -7.29 -0.39 6.99
N ARG A 193 -6.32 -1.16 7.47
CA ARG A 193 -5.20 -1.60 6.63
C ARG A 193 -5.74 -2.36 5.43
N ASN A 194 -5.22 -2.09 4.27
CA ASN A 194 -5.48 -2.83 3.06
C ASN A 194 -4.19 -2.98 2.23
N GLY A 195 -4.27 -3.75 1.17
CA GLY A 195 -3.19 -3.90 0.20
C GLY A 195 -3.60 -4.86 -0.89
N TRP A 196 -2.99 -4.70 -2.04
CA TRP A 196 -3.18 -5.56 -3.19
C TRP A 196 -1.86 -5.83 -3.88
N VAL A 197 -1.65 -7.05 -4.31
CA VAL A 197 -0.56 -7.45 -5.20
C VAL A 197 -1.21 -7.85 -6.52
N GLY A 198 -0.64 -7.41 -7.62
CA GLY A 198 -1.22 -7.64 -8.94
C GLY A 198 -1.31 -9.12 -9.31
N ASP A 199 -2.43 -9.52 -9.90
CA ASP A 199 -2.64 -10.87 -10.45
C ASP A 199 -2.10 -10.99 -11.87
N TYR A 200 -2.00 -9.88 -12.60
CA TYR A 200 -1.49 -9.79 -13.98
C TYR A 200 -0.92 -8.39 -14.25
N SER A 201 -0.02 -8.30 -15.27
CA SER A 201 0.74 -7.09 -15.59
C SER A 201 -0.06 -6.09 -16.41
N ASP A 202 -1.02 -5.44 -15.78
CA ASP A 202 -1.78 -4.33 -16.36
C ASP A 202 -2.29 -3.42 -15.25
N PRO A 203 -2.15 -2.08 -15.35
CA PRO A 203 -2.58 -1.14 -14.31
C PRO A 203 -4.06 -1.27 -13.91
N SER A 204 -4.92 -1.75 -14.82
CA SER A 204 -6.33 -2.01 -14.51
C SER A 204 -6.50 -2.97 -13.33
N ASN A 205 -5.55 -3.88 -13.09
CA ASN A 205 -5.63 -4.81 -11.96
C ASN A 205 -5.68 -4.09 -10.59
N MET A 206 -4.97 -2.96 -10.48
CA MET A 206 -5.01 -2.12 -9.28
C MET A 206 -6.26 -1.23 -9.25
N LEU A 207 -6.65 -0.67 -10.39
CA LEU A 207 -7.75 0.29 -10.48
C LEU A 207 -9.13 -0.37 -10.42
N ASP A 208 -9.29 -1.56 -10.98
CA ASP A 208 -10.56 -2.31 -10.96
C ASP A 208 -11.12 -2.53 -9.54
N LEU A 209 -10.24 -2.58 -8.53
CA LEU A 209 -10.62 -2.72 -7.13
C LEU A 209 -11.59 -1.63 -6.66
N PHE A 210 -11.53 -0.44 -7.27
CA PHE A 210 -12.28 0.74 -6.85
C PHE A 210 -13.52 1.02 -7.71
N CYS A 211 -13.79 0.20 -8.74
CA CYS A 211 -15.03 0.31 -9.51
C CYS A 211 -16.26 0.14 -8.60
N THR A 212 -17.28 0.95 -8.85
CA THR A 212 -18.53 0.88 -8.09
C THR A 212 -19.11 -0.54 -8.14
N GLY A 213 -19.34 -1.12 -6.97
CA GLY A 213 -19.90 -2.48 -6.83
C GLY A 213 -18.92 -3.62 -7.02
N ASN A 214 -17.61 -3.36 -7.26
CA ASN A 214 -16.62 -4.42 -7.27
C ASN A 214 -16.52 -5.08 -5.89
N GLY A 215 -16.43 -6.42 -5.86
CA GLY A 215 -16.40 -7.21 -4.62
C GLY A 215 -15.14 -6.97 -3.75
N ASN A 216 -14.08 -6.40 -4.31
CA ASN A 216 -12.86 -6.01 -3.60
C ASN A 216 -12.83 -4.52 -3.23
N ASN A 217 -13.87 -3.74 -3.58
CA ASN A 217 -14.01 -2.35 -3.18
C ASN A 217 -14.44 -2.24 -1.71
N ASP A 218 -13.52 -2.57 -0.82
CA ASP A 218 -13.79 -2.59 0.62
C ASP A 218 -14.16 -1.19 1.16
N GLY A 219 -13.55 -0.13 0.61
CA GLY A 219 -13.79 1.26 0.97
C GLY A 219 -15.11 1.85 0.47
N LYS A 220 -15.86 1.12 -0.35
CA LYS A 220 -17.13 1.57 -0.95
C LYS A 220 -16.97 2.85 -1.76
N PHE A 221 -15.81 3.05 -2.38
CA PHE A 221 -15.61 4.16 -3.32
C PHE A 221 -16.60 4.05 -4.48
N SER A 222 -17.23 5.17 -4.82
CA SER A 222 -18.16 5.26 -5.95
C SER A 222 -18.06 6.63 -6.58
N ASN A 223 -17.64 6.67 -7.84
CA ASN A 223 -17.48 7.89 -8.59
C ASN A 223 -17.76 7.64 -10.07
N ALA A 224 -18.68 8.39 -10.65
CA ALA A 224 -19.14 8.18 -12.03
C ALA A 224 -18.05 8.48 -13.08
N ASP A 225 -17.15 9.44 -12.83
CA ASP A 225 -16.07 9.78 -13.76
C ASP A 225 -14.99 8.68 -13.73
N PHE A 226 -14.71 8.11 -12.55
CA PHE A 226 -13.84 6.95 -12.38
C PHE A 226 -14.39 5.75 -13.14
N ASP A 227 -15.65 5.39 -12.89
CA ASP A 227 -16.29 4.22 -13.52
C ASP A 227 -16.32 4.38 -15.05
N ALA A 228 -16.63 5.60 -15.56
CA ALA A 228 -16.63 5.88 -16.98
C ALA A 228 -15.22 5.76 -17.62
N ALA A 229 -14.19 6.19 -16.91
CA ALA A 229 -12.80 6.03 -17.36
C ALA A 229 -12.40 4.55 -17.41
N MET A 230 -12.77 3.75 -16.41
CA MET A 230 -12.52 2.32 -16.38
C MET A 230 -13.30 1.57 -17.48
N GLU A 231 -14.56 1.91 -17.70
CA GLU A 231 -15.36 1.35 -18.80
C GLU A 231 -14.76 1.69 -20.17
N LYS A 232 -14.29 2.92 -20.33
CA LYS A 232 -13.59 3.35 -21.56
C LYS A 232 -12.31 2.54 -21.77
N ALA A 233 -11.49 2.38 -20.74
CA ALA A 233 -10.26 1.57 -20.80
C ALA A 233 -10.55 0.11 -21.17
N ALA A 234 -11.66 -0.46 -20.68
CA ALA A 234 -12.07 -1.84 -20.96
C ALA A 234 -12.65 -2.04 -22.37
N SER A 235 -13.22 -0.98 -22.98
CA SER A 235 -13.97 -1.10 -24.25
C SER A 235 -13.21 -0.62 -25.49
N THR A 236 -12.14 0.17 -25.33
CA THR A 236 -11.35 0.66 -26.48
C THR A 236 -10.27 -0.34 -26.90
N MET A 237 -10.04 -0.45 -28.22
CA MET A 237 -8.92 -1.19 -28.80
C MET A 237 -7.72 -0.28 -29.14
N ASP A 238 -7.89 1.02 -29.01
CA ASP A 238 -6.79 1.97 -29.17
C ASP A 238 -5.96 2.03 -27.88
N THR A 239 -4.67 1.70 -28.01
CA THR A 239 -3.77 1.55 -26.88
C THR A 239 -3.49 2.89 -26.19
N ALA A 240 -3.36 3.98 -26.94
CA ALA A 240 -3.12 5.31 -26.39
C ALA A 240 -4.38 5.82 -25.66
N GLU A 241 -5.54 5.59 -26.24
CA GLU A 241 -6.82 5.94 -25.62
C GLU A 241 -7.07 5.14 -24.33
N ARG A 242 -6.67 3.87 -24.32
CA ARG A 242 -6.75 2.99 -23.15
C ARG A 242 -5.84 3.49 -22.02
N SER A 243 -4.58 3.77 -22.34
CA SER A 243 -3.61 4.30 -21.37
C SER A 243 -4.12 5.62 -20.77
N ALA A 244 -4.56 6.56 -21.60
CA ALA A 244 -5.12 7.83 -21.13
C ALA A 244 -6.35 7.63 -20.22
N ALA A 245 -7.20 6.64 -20.49
CA ALA A 245 -8.36 6.35 -19.66
C ALA A 245 -7.96 5.74 -18.30
N LEU A 246 -6.94 4.89 -18.23
CA LEU A 246 -6.42 4.35 -16.97
C LEU A 246 -5.76 5.44 -16.11
N HIS A 247 -4.99 6.34 -16.72
CA HIS A 247 -4.45 7.52 -16.02
C HIS A 247 -5.57 8.43 -15.48
N GLN A 248 -6.58 8.68 -16.29
CA GLN A 248 -7.76 9.45 -15.84
C GLN A 248 -8.46 8.79 -14.64
N ALA A 249 -8.56 7.47 -14.63
CA ALA A 249 -9.14 6.76 -13.50
C ALA A 249 -8.29 6.94 -12.24
N GLU A 250 -6.96 6.80 -12.32
CA GLU A 250 -6.08 7.03 -11.17
C GLU A 250 -6.15 8.48 -10.69
N ASP A 251 -6.15 9.46 -11.61
CA ASP A 251 -6.29 10.88 -11.28
C ASP A 251 -7.54 11.12 -10.43
N VAL A 252 -8.69 10.61 -10.88
CA VAL A 252 -9.96 10.73 -10.12
C VAL A 252 -9.88 10.04 -8.77
N LEU A 253 -9.32 8.83 -8.71
CA LEU A 253 -9.19 8.08 -7.45
C LEU A 253 -8.34 8.83 -6.43
N MET A 254 -7.20 9.35 -6.86
CA MET A 254 -6.27 10.09 -6.01
C MET A 254 -6.82 11.45 -5.60
N GLU A 255 -7.45 12.16 -6.52
CA GLU A 255 -8.07 13.47 -6.27
C GLU A 255 -9.22 13.39 -5.26
N GLN A 256 -10.02 12.32 -5.36
CA GLN A 256 -11.12 12.03 -4.44
C GLN A 256 -10.70 11.28 -3.17
N VAL A 257 -9.42 10.90 -3.06
CA VAL A 257 -8.88 10.09 -1.97
C VAL A 257 -9.77 8.88 -1.69
N GLY A 258 -9.98 8.08 -2.73
CA GLY A 258 -10.73 6.82 -2.62
C GLY A 258 -10.01 5.77 -1.78
N CYS A 259 -8.70 5.91 -1.65
CA CYS A 259 -7.84 5.19 -0.70
C CYS A 259 -6.64 6.08 -0.33
N ILE A 260 -5.86 5.66 0.65
CA ILE A 260 -4.62 6.35 1.05
C ILE A 260 -3.44 5.39 0.81
N PRO A 261 -2.70 5.51 -0.31
CA PRO A 261 -1.46 4.78 -0.52
C PRO A 261 -0.42 5.17 0.53
N VAL A 262 0.30 4.19 1.06
CA VAL A 262 1.31 4.39 2.13
C VAL A 262 2.68 3.91 1.69
N ALA A 263 2.76 2.67 1.17
CA ALA A 263 4.03 2.10 0.73
C ALA A 263 3.82 1.08 -0.41
N TYR A 264 4.76 1.01 -1.34
CA TYR A 264 4.80 -0.07 -2.31
C TYR A 264 5.47 -1.28 -1.70
N TYR A 265 4.93 -2.46 -1.97
CA TYR A 265 5.51 -3.71 -1.52
C TYR A 265 6.85 -3.97 -2.21
N ASN A 266 7.80 -4.45 -1.42
CA ASN A 266 8.94 -5.21 -1.92
C ASN A 266 8.86 -6.60 -1.29
N ASP A 267 9.33 -7.59 -2.03
CA ASP A 267 9.63 -8.90 -1.47
C ASP A 267 11.03 -8.89 -0.87
N PHE A 268 11.19 -9.47 0.30
CA PHE A 268 12.49 -9.60 0.93
C PHE A 268 12.68 -11.02 1.48
N TRP A 269 13.86 -11.58 1.25
CA TRP A 269 14.17 -12.96 1.60
C TRP A 269 15.65 -13.15 1.91
N LEU A 270 15.96 -14.28 2.54
CA LEU A 270 17.32 -14.77 2.68
C LEU A 270 17.54 -15.96 1.76
N GLN A 271 18.60 -15.89 0.97
CA GLN A 271 19.04 -16.93 0.05
C GLN A 271 20.53 -17.16 0.23
N SER A 272 20.92 -18.36 0.66
CA SER A 272 22.32 -18.73 0.79
C SER A 272 23.03 -18.70 -0.55
N GLU A 273 24.28 -18.21 -0.58
CA GLU A 273 25.16 -18.27 -1.76
C GLU A 273 25.38 -19.72 -2.28
N LYS A 274 25.07 -20.73 -1.46
CA LYS A 274 25.12 -22.13 -1.88
C LYS A 274 24.00 -22.55 -2.81
N ILE A 275 22.92 -21.77 -2.93
CA ILE A 275 21.82 -22.07 -3.84
C ILE A 275 21.76 -21.05 -4.96
N THR A 276 21.73 -21.51 -6.20
CA THR A 276 21.69 -20.71 -7.41
C THR A 276 20.46 -21.07 -8.26
N GLY A 277 20.19 -20.30 -9.31
CA GLY A 277 19.11 -20.62 -10.26
C GLY A 277 17.70 -20.41 -9.72
N ILE A 278 17.52 -19.73 -8.58
CA ILE A 278 16.22 -19.27 -8.12
C ILE A 278 15.90 -17.97 -8.87
N TRP A 279 14.69 -17.90 -9.39
CA TRP A 279 14.18 -16.70 -10.03
C TRP A 279 12.99 -16.16 -9.23
N HIS A 280 13.01 -14.84 -8.96
CA HIS A 280 11.93 -14.11 -8.31
C HIS A 280 11.08 -13.37 -9.36
N SER A 281 9.79 -13.35 -9.16
CA SER A 281 8.82 -12.59 -9.96
C SER A 281 8.25 -11.45 -9.13
N ALA A 282 8.08 -10.29 -9.73
CA ALA A 282 7.43 -9.14 -9.09
C ALA A 282 5.97 -9.38 -8.62
N TYR A 283 5.40 -10.55 -8.92
CA TYR A 283 4.13 -11.03 -8.36
C TYR A 283 4.28 -11.79 -7.03
N GLY A 284 5.45 -11.78 -6.42
CA GLY A 284 5.69 -12.45 -5.13
C GLY A 284 5.89 -13.97 -5.24
N PHE A 285 6.35 -14.47 -6.39
CA PHE A 285 6.63 -15.89 -6.58
C PHE A 285 8.11 -16.17 -6.79
N TRP A 286 8.62 -17.23 -6.15
CA TRP A 286 9.96 -17.75 -6.36
C TRP A 286 9.89 -19.06 -7.12
N TYR A 287 10.70 -19.18 -8.18
CA TYR A 287 10.76 -20.34 -9.04
C TYR A 287 12.07 -21.08 -8.83
N PHE A 288 11.99 -22.31 -8.36
CA PHE A 288 13.12 -23.18 -8.00
C PHE A 288 13.44 -24.22 -9.12
N MET A 289 12.75 -24.15 -10.25
CA MET A 289 12.86 -25.18 -11.30
C MET A 289 14.25 -25.29 -11.94
N TYR A 290 15.08 -24.25 -11.81
CA TYR A 290 16.48 -24.23 -12.24
C TYR A 290 17.43 -24.12 -11.04
N GLY A 291 16.90 -24.35 -9.83
CA GLY A 291 17.69 -24.28 -8.61
C GLY A 291 18.73 -25.39 -8.57
N ASP A 292 19.97 -25.02 -8.20
CA ASP A 292 21.08 -25.93 -8.01
C ASP A 292 21.81 -25.56 -6.72
N ILE A 293 22.44 -26.55 -6.11
CA ILE A 293 23.23 -26.38 -4.90
C ILE A 293 24.70 -26.45 -5.27
N ALA A 294 25.44 -25.36 -5.03
CA ALA A 294 26.87 -25.32 -5.25
C ALA A 294 27.57 -26.31 -4.27
N GLU A 295 28.47 -27.12 -4.84
CA GLU A 295 29.27 -28.10 -4.09
C GLU A 295 30.26 -27.42 -3.10
#